data_92307d910562bc48aed267f8eb4c2040
#
_entry.id   92307d910562bc48aed267f8eb4c2040
#
_cell.length_a   1.000
_cell.length_b   1.000
_cell.length_c   1.000
_cell.angle_alpha   90.00
_cell.angle_beta   90.00
_cell.angle_gamma   90.00
#
_symmetry.space_group_name_H-M   'P 1'
#
loop_
_entity.id
_entity.type
_entity.pdbx_description
1 polymer ?
#
loop_
_entity_poly.entity_id
_entity_poly.type
_entity_poly.pdbx_seq_one_letter_code
_entity_poly.pdbx_strand_id
1 'polypeptide(L)'
;LVFSIGDLPRLLGMEREDQIPASLPLTQRGGMLGIMRRRLAELGPPPYVGITWRAGAAGKEMALYKESPMTRMAEALRVLPVTVLVVQRQPAPGEIEAFSQALGRPAYDLSELNEDLEQMLALLAQIDDYIGVSNTNMHLRAGVGKTAKVLVPAPPEWRWMAEGKESPWFPGFRVYRQG
;
A
#
# COMPACT_ATOMS: atom_id res chain seq x y z
N LEU A 1 4.84 -30.91 -11.40
CA LEU A 1 5.67 -29.70 -11.38
C LEU A 1 4.91 -28.64 -10.65
N VAL A 2 5.52 -28.04 -9.63
CA VAL A 2 4.98 -26.90 -8.87
C VAL A 2 5.84 -25.70 -9.20
N PHE A 3 5.21 -24.59 -9.59
CA PHE A 3 5.90 -23.33 -9.88
C PHE A 3 5.46 -22.26 -8.89
N SER A 4 6.38 -21.40 -8.49
CA SER A 4 6.06 -20.17 -7.80
C SER A 4 5.52 -19.12 -8.79
N ILE A 5 4.64 -18.22 -8.34
CA ILE A 5 4.19 -17.10 -9.17
C ILE A 5 5.36 -16.22 -9.63
N GLY A 6 6.44 -16.17 -8.87
CA GLY A 6 7.69 -15.46 -9.22
C GLY A 6 8.45 -16.11 -10.39
N ASP A 7 8.18 -17.38 -10.73
CA ASP A 7 8.81 -18.06 -11.85
C ASP A 7 8.10 -17.79 -13.18
N LEU A 8 6.88 -17.25 -13.16
CA LEU A 8 6.07 -17.03 -14.35
C LEU A 8 6.76 -16.19 -15.43
N PRO A 9 7.41 -15.07 -15.13
CA PRO A 9 8.11 -14.29 -16.15
C PRO A 9 9.13 -15.12 -16.93
N ARG A 10 9.94 -15.90 -16.21
CA ARG A 10 10.94 -16.79 -16.81
C ARG A 10 10.28 -17.90 -17.66
N LEU A 11 9.22 -18.52 -17.15
CA LEU A 11 8.51 -19.59 -17.83
C LEU A 11 7.80 -19.11 -19.11
N LEU A 12 7.38 -17.85 -19.12
CA LEU A 12 6.76 -17.20 -20.27
C LEU A 12 7.79 -16.57 -21.22
N GLY A 13 9.10 -16.75 -20.98
CA GLY A 13 10.15 -16.21 -21.82
C GLY A 13 10.22 -14.67 -21.82
N MET A 14 9.82 -14.05 -20.69
CA MET A 14 9.88 -12.60 -20.55
C MET A 14 11.32 -12.17 -20.22
N GLU A 15 11.99 -11.63 -21.20
CA GLU A 15 13.39 -11.21 -21.11
C GLU A 15 13.54 -9.68 -21.08
N ARG A 16 12.49 -8.94 -21.41
CA ARG A 16 12.50 -7.50 -21.56
C ARG A 16 11.32 -6.85 -20.83
N GLU A 17 11.52 -5.62 -20.35
CA GLU A 17 10.49 -4.86 -19.61
C GLU A 17 9.23 -4.57 -20.45
N ASP A 18 9.38 -4.37 -21.76
CA ASP A 18 8.26 -4.12 -22.67
C ASP A 18 7.34 -5.33 -22.89
N GLN A 19 7.73 -6.50 -22.41
CA GLN A 19 6.93 -7.72 -22.41
C GLN A 19 6.05 -7.85 -21.16
N ILE A 20 6.23 -6.98 -20.16
CA ILE A 20 5.42 -7.01 -18.94
C ILE A 20 4.00 -6.56 -19.29
N PRO A 21 2.97 -7.37 -19.00
CA PRO A 21 1.60 -7.00 -19.31
C PRO A 21 1.14 -5.83 -18.46
N ALA A 22 0.24 -5.01 -19.00
CA ALA A 22 -0.42 -3.98 -18.24
C ALA A 22 -1.16 -4.56 -17.02
N SER A 23 -1.27 -3.79 -15.95
CA SER A 23 -2.05 -4.17 -14.77
C SER A 23 -3.49 -4.49 -15.16
N LEU A 24 -4.03 -5.59 -14.62
CA LEU A 24 -5.43 -5.94 -14.79
C LEU A 24 -6.31 -4.85 -14.15
N PRO A 25 -7.22 -4.22 -14.91
CA PRO A 25 -8.11 -3.23 -14.34
C PRO A 25 -9.11 -3.89 -13.37
N LEU A 26 -9.24 -3.32 -12.19
CA LEU A 26 -10.20 -3.73 -11.17
C LEU A 26 -11.28 -2.64 -11.04
N THR A 27 -12.54 -3.07 -11.06
CA THR A 27 -13.69 -2.18 -10.90
C THR A 27 -14.46 -2.54 -9.64
N GLN A 28 -14.89 -1.53 -8.92
CA GLN A 28 -15.72 -1.69 -7.73
C GLN A 28 -17.17 -2.00 -8.14
N ARG A 29 -17.85 -2.84 -7.37
CA ARG A 29 -19.27 -3.11 -7.57
C ARG A 29 -20.11 -1.87 -7.25
N GLY A 30 -21.28 -1.79 -7.88
CA GLY A 30 -22.12 -0.59 -7.89
C GLY A 30 -22.42 -0.02 -6.51
N GLY A 31 -22.31 1.30 -6.36
CA GLY A 31 -22.64 2.04 -5.15
C GLY A 31 -21.52 2.16 -4.12
N MET A 32 -20.53 1.28 -4.09
CA MET A 32 -19.49 1.25 -3.06
C MET A 32 -18.62 2.54 -3.06
N LEU A 33 -18.34 3.10 -4.21
CA LEU A 33 -17.64 4.40 -4.31
C LEU A 33 -18.40 5.53 -3.61
N GLY A 34 -19.74 5.57 -3.77
CA GLY A 34 -20.57 6.60 -3.13
C GLY A 34 -20.60 6.44 -1.59
N ILE A 35 -20.66 5.21 -1.10
CA ILE A 35 -20.59 4.90 0.33
C ILE A 35 -19.26 5.33 0.91
N MET A 36 -18.16 4.95 0.26
CA MET A 36 -16.82 5.28 0.73
C MET A 36 -16.55 6.79 0.70
N ARG A 37 -17.04 7.50 -0.33
CA ARG A 37 -16.90 8.95 -0.40
C ARG A 37 -17.58 9.66 0.78
N ARG A 38 -18.78 9.24 1.17
CA ARG A 38 -19.47 9.80 2.34
C ARG A 38 -18.68 9.52 3.62
N ARG A 39 -18.22 8.28 3.80
CA ARG A 39 -17.40 7.90 4.95
C ARG A 39 -16.13 8.76 5.07
N LEU A 40 -15.41 8.96 3.97
CA LEU A 40 -14.21 9.79 3.96
C LEU A 40 -14.50 11.26 4.34
N ALA A 41 -15.60 11.82 3.85
CA ALA A 41 -16.00 13.19 4.17
C ALA A 41 -16.30 13.40 5.67
N GLU A 42 -16.72 12.36 6.39
CA GLU A 42 -16.95 12.39 7.83
C GLU A 42 -15.64 12.38 8.64
N LEU A 43 -14.54 11.85 8.07
CA LEU A 43 -13.23 11.78 8.73
C LEU A 43 -12.43 13.08 8.65
N GLY A 44 -12.64 13.88 7.60
CA GLY A 44 -11.94 15.14 7.43
C GLY A 44 -11.83 15.58 5.95
N PRO A 45 -11.21 16.72 5.68
CA PRO A 45 -11.05 17.21 4.33
C PRO A 45 -9.93 16.46 3.56
N PRO A 46 -10.02 16.40 2.21
CA PRO A 46 -8.90 15.95 1.40
C PRO A 46 -7.72 16.96 1.50
N PRO A 47 -6.49 16.58 1.10
CA PRO A 47 -6.14 15.28 0.51
C PRO A 47 -6.11 14.13 1.51
N TYR A 48 -6.53 12.95 1.06
CA TYR A 48 -6.51 11.72 1.85
C TYR A 48 -5.25 10.90 1.55
N VAL A 49 -4.52 10.49 2.59
CA VAL A 49 -3.33 9.65 2.46
C VAL A 49 -3.52 8.35 3.24
N GLY A 50 -3.58 7.24 2.52
CA GLY A 50 -3.58 5.90 3.11
C GLY A 50 -2.17 5.46 3.48
N ILE A 51 -2.02 4.80 4.64
CA ILE A 51 -0.71 4.35 5.11
C ILE A 51 -0.72 2.91 5.62
N THR A 52 0.42 2.23 5.40
CA THR A 52 0.72 0.89 5.95
C THR A 52 2.21 0.81 6.22
N TRP A 53 2.62 0.49 7.43
CA TRP A 53 4.03 0.41 7.83
C TRP A 53 4.59 -1.01 7.89
N ARG A 54 3.72 -2.04 7.92
CA ARG A 54 4.13 -3.44 8.03
C ARG A 54 3.31 -4.32 7.09
N ALA A 55 3.94 -5.34 6.52
CA ALA A 55 3.27 -6.39 5.75
C ALA A 55 3.65 -7.78 6.26
N GLY A 56 2.72 -8.72 6.10
CA GLY A 56 2.84 -10.09 6.60
C GLY A 56 2.16 -10.27 7.95
N ALA A 57 2.05 -11.54 8.39
CA ALA A 57 1.56 -11.88 9.73
C ALA A 57 2.70 -11.72 10.74
N ALA A 58 2.41 -11.11 11.88
CA ALA A 58 3.37 -11.04 12.99
C ALA A 58 3.79 -12.46 13.40
N GLY A 59 5.10 -12.68 13.63
CA GLY A 59 5.65 -13.92 14.20
C GLY A 59 5.98 -15.05 13.21
N LYS A 60 6.01 -14.84 11.91
CA LYS A 60 6.54 -15.82 10.96
C LYS A 60 8.02 -15.57 10.71
N GLU A 61 8.88 -16.46 11.21
CA GLU A 61 10.35 -16.42 11.12
C GLU A 61 10.93 -16.35 9.68
N MET A 62 10.12 -16.62 8.67
CA MET A 62 10.52 -16.61 7.25
C MET A 62 9.90 -15.46 6.43
N ALA A 63 9.23 -14.51 7.05
CA ALA A 63 8.74 -13.34 6.33
C ALA A 63 9.90 -12.36 6.13
N LEU A 64 10.17 -11.99 4.87
CA LEU A 64 10.96 -10.80 4.59
C LEU A 64 10.43 -9.66 5.48
N TYR A 65 11.30 -9.08 6.29
CA TYR A 65 10.94 -7.98 7.18
C TYR A 65 10.52 -6.78 6.35
N LYS A 66 9.23 -6.72 6.03
CA LYS A 66 8.61 -5.60 5.33
C LYS A 66 8.01 -4.68 6.38
N GLU A 67 8.87 -3.98 7.07
CA GLU A 67 8.47 -3.03 8.09
C GLU A 67 9.25 -1.72 7.93
N SER A 68 8.54 -0.62 8.05
CA SER A 68 9.10 0.72 8.14
C SER A 68 8.84 1.28 9.53
N PRO A 69 9.79 2.01 10.15
CA PRO A 69 9.56 2.62 11.44
C PRO A 69 8.33 3.54 11.41
N MET A 70 7.26 3.11 12.07
CA MET A 70 5.96 3.78 12.12
C MET A 70 6.08 5.25 12.55
N THR A 71 6.90 5.53 13.57
CA THR A 71 7.14 6.87 14.09
C THR A 71 7.76 7.79 13.06
N ARG A 72 8.70 7.28 12.26
CA ARG A 72 9.33 8.06 11.16
C ARG A 72 8.33 8.43 10.07
N MET A 73 7.41 7.51 9.75
CA MET A 73 6.32 7.81 8.81
C MET A 73 5.40 8.89 9.36
N ALA A 74 5.02 8.79 10.62
CA ALA A 74 4.19 9.79 11.30
C ALA A 74 4.87 11.18 11.32
N GLU A 75 6.15 11.24 11.70
CA GLU A 75 6.94 12.47 11.70
C GLU A 75 7.01 13.12 10.31
N ALA A 76 7.23 12.33 9.27
CA ALA A 76 7.28 12.83 7.90
C ALA A 76 5.92 13.41 7.42
N LEU A 77 4.80 12.83 7.88
CA LEU A 77 3.45 13.28 7.55
C LEU A 77 2.97 14.46 8.41
N ARG A 78 3.62 14.74 9.55
CA ARG A 78 3.20 15.77 10.52
C ARG A 78 3.04 17.15 9.88
N VAL A 79 3.95 17.51 9.00
CA VAL A 79 4.00 18.85 8.37
C VAL A 79 3.08 18.98 7.14
N LEU A 80 2.45 17.90 6.71
CA LEU A 80 1.59 17.90 5.54
C LEU A 80 0.12 18.14 5.93
N PRO A 81 -0.61 19.02 5.25
CA PRO A 81 -2.02 19.28 5.52
C PRO A 81 -2.92 18.22 4.88
N VAL A 82 -2.83 16.98 5.35
CA VAL A 82 -3.53 15.82 4.81
C VAL A 82 -4.31 15.08 5.90
N THR A 83 -5.42 14.46 5.53
CA THR A 83 -6.15 13.51 6.38
C THR A 83 -5.49 12.14 6.25
N VAL A 84 -4.96 11.60 7.35
CA VAL A 84 -4.21 10.34 7.36
C VAL A 84 -5.12 9.19 7.73
N LEU A 85 -5.15 8.16 6.87
CA LEU A 85 -5.99 6.97 6.98
C LEU A 85 -5.09 5.74 7.18
N VAL A 86 -5.23 5.09 8.32
CA VAL A 86 -4.46 3.88 8.64
C VAL A 86 -5.19 2.66 8.08
N VAL A 87 -4.55 1.99 7.12
CA VAL A 87 -5.02 0.72 6.55
C VAL A 87 -4.04 -0.41 6.85
N GLN A 88 -3.36 -0.31 7.99
CA GLN A 88 -2.49 -1.36 8.50
C GLN A 88 -3.34 -2.60 8.83
N ARG A 89 -3.01 -3.74 8.22
CA ARG A 89 -3.67 -4.99 8.57
C ARG A 89 -3.26 -5.45 9.96
N GLN A 90 -4.23 -5.80 10.79
CA GLN A 90 -4.03 -6.31 12.16
C GLN A 90 -3.03 -5.44 12.95
N PRO A 91 -3.36 -4.16 13.19
CA PRO A 91 -2.54 -3.33 14.05
C PRO A 91 -2.53 -3.91 15.47
N ALA A 92 -1.41 -3.77 16.16
CA ALA A 92 -1.33 -4.15 17.57
C ALA A 92 -2.16 -3.19 18.44
N PRO A 93 -2.66 -3.63 19.60
CA PRO A 93 -3.34 -2.74 20.54
C PRO A 93 -2.48 -1.50 20.86
N GLY A 94 -3.05 -0.31 20.76
CA GLY A 94 -2.37 0.96 21.00
C GLY A 94 -1.45 1.45 19.86
N GLU A 95 -1.29 0.70 18.79
CA GLU A 95 -0.37 1.05 17.69
C GLU A 95 -0.83 2.28 16.90
N ILE A 96 -2.14 2.41 16.66
CA ILE A 96 -2.73 3.56 15.95
C ILE A 96 -2.73 4.81 16.81
N GLU A 97 -2.96 4.67 18.10
CA GLU A 97 -2.85 5.74 19.07
C GLU A 97 -1.42 6.28 19.14
N ALA A 98 -0.44 5.38 19.21
CA ALA A 98 0.98 5.74 19.17
C ALA A 98 1.37 6.46 17.87
N PHE A 99 0.82 5.99 16.73
CA PHE A 99 0.99 6.67 15.45
C PHE A 99 0.39 8.08 15.47
N SER A 100 -0.83 8.24 15.98
CA SER A 100 -1.52 9.54 16.09
C SER A 100 -0.76 10.51 16.99
N GLN A 101 -0.20 10.02 18.10
CA GLN A 101 0.66 10.82 18.99
C GLN A 101 1.92 11.30 18.26
N ALA A 102 2.62 10.42 17.54
CA ALA A 102 3.79 10.77 16.75
C ALA A 102 3.45 11.73 15.59
N LEU A 103 2.27 11.57 14.97
CA LEU A 103 1.74 12.45 13.94
C LEU A 103 1.37 13.85 14.49
N GLY A 104 1.01 13.96 15.79
CA GLY A 104 0.57 15.19 16.45
C GLY A 104 -0.87 15.59 16.10
N ARG A 105 -1.66 14.72 15.51
CA ARG A 105 -3.08 14.86 15.19
C ARG A 105 -3.73 13.48 14.99
N PRO A 106 -5.07 13.38 14.95
CA PRO A 106 -5.72 12.11 14.69
C PRO A 106 -5.30 11.47 13.36
N ALA A 107 -5.01 10.18 13.39
CA ALA A 107 -5.00 9.28 12.23
C ALA A 107 -6.23 8.36 12.35
N TYR A 108 -6.94 8.17 11.27
CA TYR A 108 -8.21 7.46 11.28
C TYR A 108 -8.01 5.98 10.97
N ASP A 109 -8.47 5.12 11.86
CA ASP A 109 -8.40 3.67 11.70
C ASP A 109 -9.42 3.18 10.67
N LEU A 110 -8.92 2.60 9.60
CA LEU A 110 -9.67 1.90 8.57
C LEU A 110 -9.08 0.49 8.33
N SER A 111 -8.42 -0.07 9.35
CA SER A 111 -7.77 -1.38 9.27
C SER A 111 -8.75 -2.52 9.02
N GLU A 112 -10.00 -2.38 9.45
CA GLU A 112 -11.07 -3.35 9.24
C GLU A 112 -11.39 -3.57 7.75
N LEU A 113 -11.12 -2.60 6.89
CA LEU A 113 -11.33 -2.73 5.44
C LEU A 113 -10.45 -3.80 4.80
N ASN A 114 -9.38 -4.25 5.49
CA ASN A 114 -8.56 -5.37 5.00
C ASN A 114 -9.32 -6.72 4.98
N GLU A 115 -10.43 -6.81 5.67
CA GLU A 115 -11.27 -8.02 5.68
C GLU A 115 -12.34 -8.00 4.55
N ASP A 116 -12.50 -6.86 3.85
CA ASP A 116 -13.40 -6.70 2.72
C ASP A 116 -12.68 -6.00 1.55
N LEU A 117 -12.23 -6.80 0.58
CA LEU A 117 -11.46 -6.30 -0.56
C LEU A 117 -12.25 -5.33 -1.46
N GLU A 118 -13.58 -5.42 -1.50
CA GLU A 118 -14.43 -4.49 -2.26
C GLU A 118 -14.42 -3.09 -1.62
N GLN A 119 -14.55 -3.03 -0.31
CA GLN A 119 -14.46 -1.76 0.42
C GLN A 119 -13.05 -1.17 0.34
N MET A 120 -12.02 -2.01 0.52
CA MET A 120 -10.63 -1.58 0.37
C MET A 120 -10.35 -1.04 -1.04
N LEU A 121 -10.86 -1.72 -2.07
CA LEU A 121 -10.72 -1.28 -3.46
C LEU A 121 -11.39 0.09 -3.68
N ALA A 122 -12.59 0.29 -3.11
CA ALA A 122 -13.30 1.57 -3.17
C ALA A 122 -12.55 2.69 -2.44
N LEU A 123 -11.95 2.39 -1.30
CA LEU A 123 -11.07 3.33 -0.58
C LEU A 123 -9.87 3.72 -1.44
N LEU A 124 -9.11 2.72 -1.91
CA LEU A 124 -7.90 2.94 -2.68
C LEU A 124 -8.13 3.67 -4.01
N ALA A 125 -9.32 3.57 -4.59
CA ALA A 125 -9.70 4.34 -5.77
C ALA A 125 -9.92 5.84 -5.47
N GLN A 126 -10.26 6.21 -4.24
CA GLN A 126 -10.68 7.57 -3.88
C GLN A 126 -9.65 8.37 -3.10
N ILE A 127 -8.73 7.73 -2.40
CA ILE A 127 -7.66 8.46 -1.70
C ILE A 127 -6.66 9.06 -2.69
N ASP A 128 -6.06 10.18 -2.31
CA ASP A 128 -5.15 10.94 -3.17
C ASP A 128 -3.79 10.25 -3.27
N ASP A 129 -3.27 9.72 -2.17
CA ASP A 129 -1.99 9.01 -2.15
C ASP A 129 -2.05 7.78 -1.26
N TYR A 130 -1.14 6.83 -1.51
CA TYR A 130 -0.94 5.67 -0.67
C TYR A 130 0.56 5.45 -0.45
N ILE A 131 0.96 5.35 0.82
CA ILE A 131 2.36 5.19 1.22
C ILE A 131 2.48 3.95 2.10
N GLY A 132 3.37 3.06 1.76
CA GLY A 132 3.55 1.87 2.59
C GLY A 132 4.59 0.90 2.09
N VAL A 133 4.74 -0.19 2.84
CA VAL A 133 5.56 -1.32 2.41
C VAL A 133 4.81 -2.17 1.38
N SER A 134 5.53 -3.04 0.68
CA SER A 134 4.95 -3.95 -0.31
C SER A 134 3.91 -4.89 0.32
N ASN A 135 2.65 -4.75 -0.09
CA ASN A 135 1.51 -5.53 0.41
C ASN A 135 0.41 -5.66 -0.65
N THR A 136 -0.69 -6.33 -0.32
CA THR A 136 -1.85 -6.51 -1.21
C THR A 136 -2.44 -5.19 -1.70
N ASN A 137 -2.47 -4.16 -0.86
CA ASN A 137 -3.06 -2.86 -1.21
C ASN A 137 -2.31 -2.15 -2.35
N MET A 138 -1.00 -2.42 -2.53
CA MET A 138 -0.24 -1.95 -3.71
C MET A 138 -0.81 -2.51 -5.01
N HIS A 139 -1.18 -3.81 -5.02
CA HIS A 139 -1.78 -4.45 -6.18
C HIS A 139 -3.20 -3.92 -6.45
N LEU A 140 -4.01 -3.75 -5.40
CA LEU A 140 -5.34 -3.17 -5.53
C LEU A 140 -5.26 -1.73 -6.06
N ARG A 141 -4.31 -0.95 -5.56
CA ARG A 141 -4.07 0.43 -6.00
C ARG A 141 -3.69 0.51 -7.48
N ALA A 142 -2.81 -0.38 -7.95
CA ALA A 142 -2.47 -0.51 -9.36
C ALA A 142 -3.69 -0.93 -10.19
N GLY A 143 -4.49 -1.88 -9.70
CA GLY A 143 -5.69 -2.36 -10.37
C GLY A 143 -6.76 -1.28 -10.57
N VAL A 144 -6.87 -0.30 -9.68
CA VAL A 144 -7.77 0.86 -9.85
C VAL A 144 -7.13 2.01 -10.66
N GLY A 145 -5.99 1.77 -11.30
CA GLY A 145 -5.31 2.75 -12.15
C GLY A 145 -4.67 3.90 -11.38
N LYS A 146 -4.37 3.71 -10.11
CA LYS A 146 -3.72 4.71 -9.23
C LYS A 146 -2.29 4.30 -8.91
N THR A 147 -1.48 5.27 -8.52
CA THR A 147 -0.06 5.06 -8.13
C THR A 147 0.12 5.12 -6.61
N ALA A 148 1.30 4.72 -6.14
CA ALA A 148 1.66 4.75 -4.72
C ALA A 148 3.15 5.03 -4.51
N LYS A 149 3.51 5.33 -3.26
CA LYS A 149 4.88 5.38 -2.77
C LYS A 149 5.18 4.12 -1.96
N VAL A 150 6.13 3.34 -2.44
CA VAL A 150 6.47 2.04 -1.86
C VAL A 150 7.81 2.10 -1.12
N LEU A 151 7.81 1.66 0.13
CA LEU A 151 8.99 1.53 0.97
C LEU A 151 9.50 0.09 0.84
N VAL A 152 10.69 -0.07 0.30
CA VAL A 152 11.24 -1.39 -0.04
C VAL A 152 12.45 -1.68 0.84
N PRO A 153 12.41 -2.77 1.63
CA PRO A 153 13.55 -3.20 2.46
C PRO A 153 14.70 -3.74 1.62
N ALA A 154 15.84 -3.95 2.25
CA ALA A 154 16.96 -4.70 1.70
C ALA A 154 17.01 -6.10 2.35
N PRO A 155 17.05 -7.21 1.56
CA PRO A 155 16.98 -7.27 0.08
C PRO A 155 15.58 -6.98 -0.46
N PRO A 156 15.47 -6.40 -1.68
CA PRO A 156 14.18 -6.11 -2.27
C PRO A 156 13.48 -7.36 -2.81
N GLU A 157 12.15 -7.34 -2.86
CA GLU A 157 11.40 -8.32 -3.64
C GLU A 157 11.62 -8.08 -5.14
N TRP A 158 11.63 -9.14 -5.94
CA TRP A 158 11.88 -9.10 -7.38
C TRP A 158 11.02 -8.07 -8.14
N ARG A 159 9.75 -7.90 -7.75
CA ARG A 159 8.81 -6.96 -8.40
C ARG A 159 9.17 -5.50 -8.22
N TRP A 160 9.98 -5.18 -7.22
CA TRP A 160 10.47 -3.81 -6.99
C TRP A 160 11.86 -3.57 -7.57
N MET A 161 12.42 -4.55 -8.29
CA MET A 161 13.76 -4.54 -8.87
C MET A 161 14.87 -4.37 -7.81
N ALA A 162 16.11 -4.61 -8.19
CA ALA A 162 17.26 -4.43 -7.29
C ALA A 162 17.61 -2.96 -7.08
N GLU A 163 17.39 -2.14 -8.10
CA GLU A 163 17.84 -0.75 -8.16
C GLU A 163 16.74 0.16 -8.76
N GLY A 164 17.02 1.46 -8.77
CA GLY A 164 16.13 2.45 -9.39
C GLY A 164 15.00 2.93 -8.47
N LYS A 165 14.25 3.92 -8.97
CA LYS A 165 13.16 4.59 -8.25
C LYS A 165 11.77 4.18 -8.75
N GLU A 166 11.70 3.29 -9.71
CA GLU A 166 10.49 2.82 -10.36
C GLU A 166 10.53 1.31 -10.53
N SER A 167 9.38 0.73 -10.86
CA SER A 167 9.27 -0.68 -11.18
C SER A 167 8.45 -0.85 -12.46
N PRO A 168 8.90 -1.65 -13.42
CA PRO A 168 8.14 -1.92 -14.63
C PRO A 168 6.86 -2.74 -14.34
N TRP A 169 6.79 -3.43 -13.20
CA TRP A 169 5.61 -4.17 -12.74
C TRP A 169 4.50 -3.26 -12.20
N PHE A 170 4.85 -2.03 -11.77
CA PHE A 170 3.93 -1.04 -11.22
C PHE A 170 4.26 0.33 -11.82
N PRO A 171 3.89 0.57 -13.09
CA PRO A 171 4.18 1.84 -13.76
C PRO A 171 3.66 3.04 -12.97
N GLY A 172 4.51 4.05 -12.78
CA GLY A 172 4.20 5.28 -12.05
C GLY A 172 4.29 5.19 -10.52
N PHE A 173 4.51 4.00 -9.95
CA PHE A 173 4.81 3.87 -8.52
C PHE A 173 6.22 4.39 -8.23
N ARG A 174 6.37 5.09 -7.11
CA ARG A 174 7.69 5.53 -6.64
C ARG A 174 8.25 4.58 -5.60
N VAL A 175 9.44 4.07 -5.86
CA VAL A 175 10.16 3.14 -4.99
C VAL A 175 11.17 3.91 -4.13
N TYR A 176 11.05 3.79 -2.81
CA TYR A 176 11.99 4.30 -1.82
C TYR A 176 12.66 3.11 -1.14
N ARG A 177 13.97 3.03 -1.22
CA ARG A 177 14.75 1.89 -0.73
C ARG A 177 15.36 2.18 0.62
N GLN A 178 15.45 1.15 1.44
CA GLN A 178 16.25 1.18 2.65
C GLN A 178 17.72 1.33 2.24
N GLY A 179 18.38 2.38 2.79
CA GLY A 179 19.82 2.61 2.64
C GLY A 179 20.63 1.80 3.63
#